data_76cf76cc26f61536c9d316fe27703896
#
_entry.id   76cf76cc26f61536c9d316fe27703896
#
_cell.length_a   1.000
_cell.length_b   1.000
_cell.length_c   1.000
_cell.angle_alpha   90.00
_cell.angle_beta   90.00
_cell.angle_gamma   90.00
#
_symmetry.space_group_name_H-M   'P 1'
#
loop_
_entity.id
_entity.type
_entity.pdbx_description
1 polymer ?
#
loop_
_entity_poly.entity_id
_entity_poly.type
_entity_poly.pdbx_seq_one_letter_code
_entity_poly.pdbx_strand_id
1 'polypeptide(L)'
;PDAGSYSIGDFQYDLAHIGKTQRLEIARKTAMVFQSYELFSHMNVLQNVAEGLRTPRRFPKKLAEKAALSALEKVGLADKAMMYPSQLSGGQQQRVGIARAMALTPELLLFDEPTSALDPELVGDVLNVMKQLADSGQTMIIVTHEMQFAQEVADKVIFMADGVVVEAGTPEEIFEDPQEECTQQFLTQVRFQLAV
;
A
#
# COMPACT_ATOMS: atom_id res chain seq x y z
N PRO A 1 -6.94 8.15 -16.57
CA PRO A 1 -7.34 9.56 -16.76
C PRO A 1 -7.12 9.94 -18.21
N ASP A 2 -8.03 10.77 -18.74
CA ASP A 2 -8.04 11.17 -20.15
C ASP A 2 -7.10 12.36 -20.40
N ALA A 3 -6.77 13.11 -19.34
CA ALA A 3 -5.85 14.25 -19.38
C ALA A 3 -5.30 14.55 -17.97
N GLY A 4 -4.27 15.39 -17.92
CA GLY A 4 -3.64 15.86 -16.69
C GLY A 4 -2.15 15.63 -16.66
N SER A 5 -1.49 16.09 -15.59
CA SER A 5 -0.07 15.87 -15.36
C SER A 5 0.13 15.06 -14.06
N TYR A 6 1.19 14.30 -14.04
CA TYR A 6 1.58 13.45 -12.94
C TYR A 6 3.10 13.56 -12.73
N SER A 7 3.54 13.74 -11.49
CA SER A 7 4.96 13.81 -11.17
C SER A 7 5.35 12.81 -10.09
N ILE A 8 6.49 12.17 -10.25
CA ILE A 8 7.15 11.35 -9.22
C ILE A 8 8.64 11.71 -9.20
N GLY A 9 9.13 12.14 -8.04
CA GLY A 9 10.47 12.67 -7.91
C GLY A 9 10.71 13.79 -8.93
N ASP A 10 11.80 13.70 -9.69
CA ASP A 10 12.19 14.71 -10.68
C ASP A 10 11.47 14.55 -12.05
N PHE A 11 10.59 13.57 -12.19
CA PHE A 11 9.93 13.27 -13.47
C PHE A 11 8.51 13.80 -13.50
N GLN A 12 8.19 14.48 -14.58
CA GLN A 12 6.83 14.94 -14.88
C GLN A 12 6.31 14.26 -16.15
N TYR A 13 5.08 13.78 -16.10
CA TYR A 13 4.43 13.04 -17.18
C TYR A 13 3.14 13.73 -17.59
N ASP A 14 2.92 13.88 -18.89
CA ASP A 14 1.62 14.25 -19.45
C ASP A 14 0.82 12.97 -19.72
N LEU A 15 -0.27 12.79 -19.01
CA LEU A 15 -1.08 11.58 -19.07
C LEU A 15 -1.79 11.38 -20.40
N ALA A 16 -2.07 12.49 -21.14
CA ALA A 16 -2.66 12.42 -22.48
C ALA A 16 -1.69 11.83 -23.52
N HIS A 17 -0.38 11.97 -23.29
CA HIS A 17 0.65 11.61 -24.26
C HIS A 17 1.68 10.60 -23.72
N ILE A 18 1.33 9.86 -22.66
CA ILE A 18 2.25 8.94 -22.01
C ILE A 18 2.61 7.73 -22.90
N GLY A 19 3.87 7.63 -23.28
CA GLY A 19 4.39 6.53 -24.10
C GLY A 19 4.72 5.27 -23.30
N LYS A 20 4.99 4.16 -24.00
CA LYS A 20 5.32 2.86 -23.37
C LYS A 20 6.54 2.93 -22.45
N THR A 21 7.58 3.66 -22.82
CA THR A 21 8.81 3.82 -22.03
C THR A 21 8.51 4.53 -20.72
N GLN A 22 7.75 5.62 -20.74
CA GLN A 22 7.36 6.38 -19.56
C GLN A 22 6.49 5.56 -18.62
N ARG A 23 5.56 4.75 -19.15
CA ARG A 23 4.76 3.81 -18.33
C ARG A 23 5.65 2.81 -17.61
N LEU A 24 6.69 2.30 -18.25
CA LEU A 24 7.65 1.40 -17.61
C LEU A 24 8.48 2.09 -16.52
N GLU A 25 8.86 3.36 -16.74
CA GLU A 25 9.56 4.16 -15.73
C GLU A 25 8.69 4.38 -14.49
N ILE A 26 7.43 4.77 -14.67
CA ILE A 26 6.46 4.90 -13.57
C ILE A 26 6.31 3.57 -12.82
N ALA A 27 6.09 2.46 -13.55
CA ALA A 27 5.93 1.14 -12.96
C ALA A 27 7.19 0.64 -12.20
N ARG A 28 8.37 1.20 -12.48
CA ARG A 28 9.59 0.91 -11.72
C ARG A 28 9.73 1.74 -10.46
N LYS A 29 9.11 2.91 -10.43
CA LYS A 29 9.13 3.85 -9.29
C LYS A 29 8.02 3.59 -8.30
N THR A 30 6.96 2.89 -8.72
CA THR A 30 5.80 2.58 -7.91
C THR A 30 5.69 1.09 -7.62
N ALA A 31 5.08 0.74 -6.50
CA ALA A 31 4.60 -0.60 -6.24
C ALA A 31 3.23 -0.52 -5.58
N MET A 32 2.38 -1.51 -5.83
CA MET A 32 1.01 -1.54 -5.35
C MET A 32 0.75 -2.78 -4.51
N VAL A 33 0.05 -2.57 -3.41
CA VAL A 33 -0.47 -3.60 -2.52
C VAL A 33 -1.99 -3.59 -2.66
N PHE A 34 -2.55 -4.71 -3.09
CA PHE A 34 -3.97 -4.88 -3.37
C PHE A 34 -4.73 -5.41 -2.15
N GLN A 35 -6.04 -5.24 -2.17
CA GLN A 35 -6.98 -5.79 -1.20
C GLN A 35 -6.90 -7.33 -1.14
N SER A 36 -6.91 -8.00 -2.31
CA SER A 36 -6.62 -9.41 -2.43
C SER A 36 -5.11 -9.59 -2.56
N TYR A 37 -4.53 -10.42 -1.75
CA TYR A 37 -3.08 -10.57 -1.55
C TYR A 37 -2.26 -10.80 -2.83
N GLU A 38 -2.90 -11.25 -3.92
CA GLU A 38 -2.33 -11.48 -5.25
C GLU A 38 -1.01 -12.28 -5.22
N LEU A 39 -0.91 -13.26 -4.31
CA LEU A 39 0.25 -14.12 -4.20
C LEU A 39 0.18 -15.28 -5.21
N PHE A 40 1.32 -15.62 -5.79
CA PHE A 40 1.46 -16.78 -6.65
C PHE A 40 1.38 -18.07 -5.80
N SER A 41 0.30 -18.81 -5.91
CA SER A 41 0.03 -20.00 -5.09
C SER A 41 1.04 -21.13 -5.27
N HIS A 42 1.67 -21.22 -6.45
CA HIS A 42 2.67 -22.21 -6.81
C HIS A 42 4.11 -21.83 -6.38
N MET A 43 4.29 -20.65 -5.80
CA MET A 43 5.57 -20.13 -5.29
C MET A 43 5.54 -20.08 -3.76
N ASN A 44 6.67 -20.37 -3.12
CA ASN A 44 6.82 -20.11 -1.69
C ASN A 44 6.93 -18.60 -1.41
N VAL A 45 6.90 -18.22 -0.12
CA VAL A 45 6.94 -16.82 0.33
C VAL A 45 8.17 -16.07 -0.21
N LEU A 46 9.36 -16.65 -0.08
CA LEU A 46 10.59 -16.04 -0.58
C LEU A 46 10.54 -15.82 -2.11
N GLN A 47 10.02 -16.80 -2.84
CA GLN A 47 9.89 -16.71 -4.29
C GLN A 47 8.88 -15.63 -4.69
N ASN A 48 7.73 -15.53 -3.98
CA ASN A 48 6.75 -14.49 -4.21
C ASN A 48 7.37 -13.08 -4.08
N VAL A 49 8.14 -12.85 -3.03
CA VAL A 49 8.78 -11.54 -2.79
C VAL A 49 9.90 -11.28 -3.79
N ALA A 50 10.68 -12.31 -4.17
CA ALA A 50 11.81 -12.15 -5.10
C ALA A 50 11.39 -11.99 -6.57
N GLU A 51 10.15 -12.37 -6.95
CA GLU A 51 9.75 -12.47 -8.36
C GLU A 51 9.84 -11.13 -9.10
N GLY A 52 9.36 -10.05 -8.49
CA GLY A 52 9.42 -8.71 -9.08
C GLY A 52 10.85 -8.20 -9.34
N LEU A 53 11.84 -8.71 -8.60
CA LEU A 53 13.25 -8.41 -8.82
C LEU A 53 13.86 -9.28 -9.93
N ARG A 54 13.43 -10.55 -10.03
CA ARG A 54 13.99 -11.52 -10.97
C ARG A 54 13.53 -11.31 -12.41
N THR A 55 12.24 -11.32 -12.62
CA THR A 55 11.66 -11.32 -13.97
C THR A 55 11.68 -9.94 -14.62
N PRO A 56 11.11 -8.86 -14.03
CA PRO A 56 11.12 -7.56 -14.69
C PRO A 56 12.45 -6.82 -14.58
N ARG A 57 13.17 -6.96 -13.46
CA ARG A 57 14.42 -6.22 -13.20
C ARG A 57 15.68 -7.01 -13.47
N ARG A 58 15.58 -8.30 -13.79
CA ARG A 58 16.67 -9.21 -14.14
C ARG A 58 17.80 -9.28 -13.10
N PHE A 59 17.47 -9.15 -11.81
CA PHE A 59 18.47 -9.29 -10.77
C PHE A 59 18.98 -10.73 -10.72
N PRO A 60 20.29 -10.97 -10.43
CA PRO A 60 20.81 -12.28 -10.13
C PRO A 60 20.02 -12.94 -8.98
N LYS A 61 19.74 -14.25 -9.11
CA LYS A 61 18.90 -14.99 -8.16
C LYS A 61 19.32 -14.76 -6.69
N LYS A 62 20.60 -14.88 -6.37
CA LYS A 62 21.12 -14.68 -5.00
C LYS A 62 20.86 -13.27 -4.45
N LEU A 63 20.96 -12.23 -5.29
CA LEU A 63 20.71 -10.86 -4.86
C LEU A 63 19.21 -10.60 -4.66
N ALA A 64 18.36 -11.15 -5.53
CA ALA A 64 16.92 -11.07 -5.38
C ALA A 64 16.42 -11.79 -4.11
N GLU A 65 16.95 -12.98 -3.83
CA GLU A 65 16.62 -13.74 -2.61
C GLU A 65 17.09 -13.02 -1.34
N LYS A 66 18.29 -12.41 -1.36
CA LYS A 66 18.78 -11.60 -0.23
C LYS A 66 17.89 -10.40 0.04
N ALA A 67 17.50 -9.66 -0.99
CA ALA A 67 16.60 -8.50 -0.87
C ALA A 67 15.21 -8.93 -0.39
N ALA A 68 14.69 -10.04 -0.91
CA ALA A 68 13.41 -10.60 -0.50
C ALA A 68 13.43 -11.04 0.98
N LEU A 69 14.50 -11.68 1.44
CA LEU A 69 14.64 -12.08 2.85
C LEU A 69 14.67 -10.86 3.77
N SER A 70 15.42 -9.81 3.40
CA SER A 70 15.45 -8.56 4.15
C SER A 70 14.08 -7.86 4.21
N ALA A 71 13.29 -7.93 3.14
CA ALA A 71 11.93 -7.41 3.15
C ALA A 71 11.00 -8.24 4.06
N LEU A 72 11.16 -9.57 4.06
CA LEU A 72 10.43 -10.48 4.96
C LEU A 72 10.77 -10.27 6.44
N GLU A 73 12.03 -9.97 6.76
CA GLU A 73 12.46 -9.60 8.12
C GLU A 73 11.70 -8.37 8.62
N LYS A 74 11.55 -7.33 7.78
CA LYS A 74 10.85 -6.08 8.14
C LYS A 74 9.36 -6.29 8.43
N VAL A 75 8.73 -7.31 7.83
CA VAL A 75 7.31 -7.63 8.09
C VAL A 75 7.13 -8.80 9.07
N GLY A 76 8.21 -9.27 9.71
CA GLY A 76 8.19 -10.33 10.72
C GLY A 76 7.86 -11.72 10.18
N LEU A 77 8.27 -12.05 8.94
CA LEU A 77 7.94 -13.32 8.28
C LEU A 77 9.18 -14.05 7.71
N ALA A 78 10.38 -13.73 8.17
CA ALA A 78 11.61 -14.39 7.70
C ALA A 78 11.62 -15.91 7.98
N ASP A 79 11.06 -16.34 9.12
CA ASP A 79 10.90 -17.74 9.52
C ASP A 79 9.97 -18.54 8.62
N LYS A 80 9.10 -17.84 7.87
CA LYS A 80 8.09 -18.42 6.97
C LYS A 80 8.50 -18.39 5.49
N ALA A 81 9.74 -18.00 5.18
CA ALA A 81 10.24 -17.82 3.82
C ALA A 81 10.01 -19.02 2.88
N MET A 82 10.06 -20.26 3.43
CA MET A 82 9.87 -21.49 2.66
C MET A 82 8.42 -22.01 2.65
N MET A 83 7.49 -21.37 3.36
CA MET A 83 6.07 -21.74 3.36
C MET A 83 5.38 -21.29 2.07
N TYR A 84 4.26 -21.93 1.74
CA TYR A 84 3.40 -21.54 0.62
C TYR A 84 2.23 -20.68 1.12
N PRO A 85 1.60 -19.86 0.25
CA PRO A 85 0.48 -19.00 0.64
C PRO A 85 -0.65 -19.74 1.37
N SER A 86 -0.98 -20.96 0.98
CA SER A 86 -2.00 -21.79 1.62
C SER A 86 -1.71 -22.19 3.07
N GLN A 87 -0.49 -22.00 3.55
CA GLN A 87 -0.04 -22.31 4.91
C GLN A 87 -0.02 -21.05 5.80
N LEU A 88 -0.44 -19.91 5.28
CA LEU A 88 -0.40 -18.61 5.96
C LEU A 88 -1.82 -18.10 6.26
N SER A 89 -1.97 -17.37 7.38
CA SER A 89 -3.18 -16.61 7.65
C SER A 89 -3.35 -15.45 6.65
N GLY A 90 -4.55 -14.88 6.52
CA GLY A 90 -4.82 -13.73 5.66
C GLY A 90 -3.89 -12.55 5.95
N GLY A 91 -3.73 -12.17 7.22
CA GLY A 91 -2.81 -11.10 7.61
C GLY A 91 -1.33 -11.41 7.31
N GLN A 92 -0.91 -12.68 7.38
CA GLN A 92 0.43 -13.08 6.96
C GLN A 92 0.58 -12.98 5.43
N GLN A 93 -0.42 -13.40 4.66
CA GLN A 93 -0.40 -13.27 3.20
C GLN A 93 -0.34 -11.80 2.77
N GLN A 94 -1.10 -10.91 3.42
CA GLN A 94 -1.05 -9.48 3.16
C GLN A 94 0.33 -8.90 3.48
N ARG A 95 0.94 -9.27 4.61
CA ARG A 95 2.32 -8.86 4.94
C ARG A 95 3.35 -9.38 3.93
N VAL A 96 3.15 -10.55 3.34
CA VAL A 96 3.98 -11.00 2.20
C VAL A 96 3.78 -10.11 0.98
N GLY A 97 2.54 -9.70 0.69
CA GLY A 97 2.23 -8.72 -0.37
C GLY A 97 2.94 -7.38 -0.17
N ILE A 98 2.95 -6.88 1.06
CA ILE A 98 3.69 -5.66 1.45
C ILE A 98 5.20 -5.88 1.26
N ALA A 99 5.77 -6.99 1.74
CA ALA A 99 7.19 -7.30 1.58
C ALA A 99 7.59 -7.37 0.10
N ARG A 100 6.74 -7.95 -0.76
CA ARG A 100 6.93 -8.00 -2.21
C ARG A 100 7.01 -6.60 -2.83
N ALA A 101 6.14 -5.70 -2.42
CA ALA A 101 6.16 -4.31 -2.88
C ALA A 101 7.42 -3.57 -2.39
N MET A 102 7.76 -3.71 -1.11
CA MET A 102 8.96 -3.11 -0.49
C MET A 102 10.27 -3.59 -1.10
N ALA A 103 10.37 -4.88 -1.46
CA ALA A 103 11.59 -5.45 -2.06
C ALA A 103 12.00 -4.73 -3.35
N LEU A 104 11.05 -4.11 -4.04
CA LEU A 104 11.31 -3.30 -5.25
C LEU A 104 11.93 -1.93 -4.94
N THR A 105 12.04 -1.52 -3.67
CA THR A 105 12.52 -0.19 -3.28
C THR A 105 11.85 0.94 -4.08
N PRO A 106 10.51 1.01 -4.08
CA PRO A 106 9.79 2.02 -4.86
C PRO A 106 9.92 3.41 -4.23
N GLU A 107 9.81 4.45 -5.06
CA GLU A 107 9.69 5.83 -4.59
C GLU A 107 8.29 6.09 -3.98
N LEU A 108 7.27 5.37 -4.46
CA LEU A 108 5.89 5.49 -3.99
C LEU A 108 5.25 4.12 -3.82
N LEU A 109 4.75 3.82 -2.63
CA LEU A 109 3.89 2.68 -2.35
C LEU A 109 2.41 3.08 -2.43
N LEU A 110 1.63 2.29 -3.14
CA LEU A 110 0.19 2.44 -3.26
C LEU A 110 -0.49 1.29 -2.51
N PHE A 111 -1.45 1.62 -1.66
CA PHE A 111 -2.26 0.64 -0.94
C PHE A 111 -3.73 0.83 -1.30
N ASP A 112 -4.37 -0.24 -1.74
CA ASP A 112 -5.78 -0.25 -2.09
C ASP A 112 -6.51 -1.16 -1.10
N GLU A 113 -7.12 -0.56 -0.09
CA GLU A 113 -7.84 -1.21 1.00
C GLU A 113 -7.13 -2.46 1.59
N PRO A 114 -5.89 -2.34 2.09
CA PRO A 114 -5.05 -3.49 2.42
C PRO A 114 -5.58 -4.37 3.57
N THR A 115 -6.61 -3.93 4.30
CA THR A 115 -7.17 -4.63 5.47
C THR A 115 -8.59 -5.15 5.25
N SER A 116 -9.29 -4.73 4.19
CA SER A 116 -10.72 -5.02 4.00
C SER A 116 -11.06 -6.50 3.77
N ALA A 117 -10.10 -7.32 3.36
CA ALA A 117 -10.27 -8.78 3.21
C ALA A 117 -9.81 -9.58 4.44
N LEU A 118 -9.50 -8.91 5.56
CA LEU A 118 -8.97 -9.54 6.77
C LEU A 118 -10.02 -9.67 7.87
N ASP A 119 -9.89 -10.72 8.68
CA ASP A 119 -10.59 -10.81 9.95
C ASP A 119 -10.09 -9.69 10.88
N PRO A 120 -10.98 -9.07 11.70
CA PRO A 120 -10.64 -7.93 12.56
C PRO A 120 -9.42 -8.15 13.46
N GLU A 121 -9.23 -9.37 13.97
CA GLU A 121 -8.08 -9.74 14.81
C GLU A 121 -6.73 -9.72 14.09
N LEU A 122 -6.73 -9.76 12.75
CA LEU A 122 -5.52 -9.75 11.92
C LEU A 122 -5.16 -8.37 11.36
N VAL A 123 -6.07 -7.41 11.44
CA VAL A 123 -5.92 -6.04 10.92
C VAL A 123 -4.74 -5.31 11.59
N GLY A 124 -4.66 -5.41 12.92
CA GLY A 124 -3.64 -4.70 13.71
C GLY A 124 -2.21 -5.00 13.29
N ASP A 125 -1.90 -6.26 12.96
CA ASP A 125 -0.58 -6.66 12.50
C ASP A 125 -0.17 -5.99 11.18
N VAL A 126 -1.12 -5.85 10.26
CA VAL A 126 -0.89 -5.22 8.95
C VAL A 126 -0.72 -3.71 9.10
N LEU A 127 -1.59 -3.06 9.89
CA LEU A 127 -1.50 -1.62 10.16
C LEU A 127 -0.19 -1.26 10.88
N ASN A 128 0.29 -2.10 11.80
CA ASN A 128 1.58 -1.89 12.46
C ASN A 128 2.75 -1.89 11.46
N VAL A 129 2.75 -2.81 10.47
CA VAL A 129 3.78 -2.81 9.42
C VAL A 129 3.69 -1.54 8.57
N MET A 130 2.49 -1.09 8.21
CA MET A 130 2.30 0.15 7.44
C MET A 130 2.74 1.39 8.23
N LYS A 131 2.48 1.44 9.55
CA LYS A 131 2.98 2.51 10.43
C LYS A 131 4.51 2.56 10.47
N GLN A 132 5.17 1.42 10.61
CA GLN A 132 6.64 1.35 10.54
C GLN A 132 7.19 1.84 9.19
N LEU A 133 6.48 1.63 8.09
CA LEU A 133 6.86 2.17 6.78
C LEU A 133 6.74 3.68 6.74
N ALA A 134 5.66 4.25 7.28
CA ALA A 134 5.48 5.70 7.42
C ALA A 134 6.61 6.31 8.25
N ASP A 135 6.87 5.74 9.43
CA ASP A 135 7.94 6.18 10.34
C ASP A 135 9.33 6.12 9.70
N SER A 136 9.54 5.22 8.74
CA SER A 136 10.80 5.13 7.97
C SER A 136 10.92 6.18 6.85
N GLY A 137 9.92 7.04 6.64
CA GLY A 137 9.87 8.06 5.61
C GLY A 137 9.51 7.54 4.21
N GLN A 138 8.87 6.37 4.11
CA GLN A 138 8.38 5.85 2.83
C GLN A 138 7.16 6.65 2.37
N THR A 139 7.24 7.24 1.19
CA THR A 139 6.07 7.91 0.57
C THR A 139 5.00 6.89 0.21
N MET A 140 3.77 7.11 0.67
CA MET A 140 2.64 6.21 0.48
C MET A 140 1.38 6.96 0.10
N ILE A 141 0.54 6.34 -0.73
CA ILE A 141 -0.87 6.71 -0.91
C ILE A 141 -1.69 5.50 -0.48
N ILE A 142 -2.61 5.72 0.44
CA ILE A 142 -3.38 4.65 1.07
C ILE A 142 -4.87 4.94 0.89
N VAL A 143 -5.59 4.05 0.24
CA VAL A 143 -7.06 4.01 0.27
C VAL A 143 -7.45 3.08 1.40
N THR A 144 -8.19 3.59 2.38
CA THR A 144 -8.54 2.82 3.58
C THR A 144 -9.83 3.32 4.21
N HIS A 145 -10.51 2.44 4.91
CA HIS A 145 -11.62 2.74 5.83
C HIS A 145 -11.18 2.70 7.31
N GLU A 146 -9.90 2.49 7.59
CA GLU A 146 -9.32 2.50 8.93
C GLU A 146 -9.05 3.95 9.38
N MET A 147 -10.10 4.64 9.86
CA MET A 147 -10.03 6.08 10.14
C MET A 147 -9.04 6.43 11.25
N GLN A 148 -8.95 5.61 12.31
CA GLN A 148 -7.97 5.83 13.38
C GLN A 148 -6.54 5.73 12.87
N PHE A 149 -6.26 4.74 12.03
CA PHE A 149 -4.96 4.59 11.40
C PHE A 149 -4.64 5.79 10.50
N ALA A 150 -5.59 6.23 9.66
CA ALA A 150 -5.41 7.40 8.80
C ALA A 150 -5.12 8.67 9.62
N GLN A 151 -5.83 8.87 10.74
CA GLN A 151 -5.62 10.00 11.64
C GLN A 151 -4.22 9.99 12.30
N GLU A 152 -3.70 8.78 12.65
CA GLU A 152 -2.39 8.65 13.30
C GLU A 152 -1.19 8.78 12.36
N VAL A 153 -1.35 8.41 11.09
CA VAL A 153 -0.21 8.14 10.18
C VAL A 153 -0.14 9.10 9.01
N ALA A 154 -1.26 9.68 8.59
CA ALA A 154 -1.27 10.52 7.40
C ALA A 154 -0.72 11.93 7.66
N ASP A 155 0.11 12.43 6.73
CA ASP A 155 0.46 13.85 6.67
C ASP A 155 -0.64 14.66 5.99
N LYS A 156 -1.42 14.02 5.10
CA LYS A 156 -2.51 14.62 4.35
C LYS A 156 -3.63 13.61 4.12
N VAL A 157 -4.86 14.05 4.34
CA VAL A 157 -6.08 13.28 4.09
C VAL A 157 -6.84 13.92 2.91
N ILE A 158 -7.37 13.06 2.04
CA ILE A 158 -8.19 13.46 0.90
C ILE A 158 -9.51 12.70 0.99
N PHE A 159 -10.61 13.42 1.18
CA PHE A 159 -11.95 12.84 1.13
C PHE A 159 -12.51 12.93 -0.29
N MET A 160 -12.97 11.81 -0.80
CA MET A 160 -13.51 11.69 -2.16
C MET A 160 -14.93 11.14 -2.11
N ALA A 161 -15.82 11.72 -2.90
CA ALA A 161 -17.16 11.21 -3.15
C ALA A 161 -17.53 11.43 -4.62
N ASP A 162 -18.33 10.54 -5.20
CA ASP A 162 -18.80 10.61 -6.59
C ASP A 162 -17.69 10.84 -7.63
N GLY A 163 -16.49 10.30 -7.37
CA GLY A 163 -15.34 10.40 -8.28
C GLY A 163 -14.61 11.74 -8.27
N VAL A 164 -14.94 12.65 -7.34
CA VAL A 164 -14.28 13.95 -7.19
C VAL A 164 -13.67 14.10 -5.79
N VAL A 165 -12.65 14.93 -5.69
CA VAL A 165 -12.11 15.38 -4.40
C VAL A 165 -13.08 16.38 -3.82
N VAL A 166 -13.67 16.06 -2.66
CA VAL A 166 -14.60 16.93 -1.94
C VAL A 166 -13.82 17.82 -0.99
N GLU A 167 -12.93 17.23 -0.20
CA GLU A 167 -12.17 17.96 0.81
C GLU A 167 -10.76 17.37 0.94
N ALA A 168 -9.76 18.20 1.26
CA ALA A 168 -8.39 17.77 1.48
C ALA A 168 -7.70 18.69 2.48
N GLY A 169 -7.02 18.09 3.48
CA GLY A 169 -6.33 18.83 4.55
C GLY A 169 -5.44 17.93 5.37
N THR A 170 -4.99 18.46 6.49
CA THR A 170 -4.32 17.67 7.54
C THR A 170 -5.33 16.72 8.21
N PRO A 171 -4.86 15.66 8.93
CA PRO A 171 -5.77 14.82 9.72
C PRO A 171 -6.66 15.62 10.68
N GLU A 172 -6.11 16.63 11.36
CA GLU A 172 -6.86 17.49 12.28
C GLU A 172 -7.98 18.24 11.57
N GLU A 173 -7.69 18.86 10.42
CA GLU A 173 -8.68 19.59 9.64
C GLU A 173 -9.82 18.68 9.18
N ILE A 174 -9.50 17.48 8.66
CA ILE A 174 -10.52 16.60 8.08
C ILE A 174 -11.29 15.81 9.16
N PHE A 175 -10.63 15.33 10.21
CA PHE A 175 -11.30 14.48 11.20
C PHE A 175 -11.95 15.26 12.35
N GLU A 176 -11.45 16.45 12.70
CA GLU A 176 -11.93 17.21 13.85
C GLU A 176 -12.80 18.41 13.45
N ASP A 177 -12.47 19.11 12.35
CA ASP A 177 -13.16 20.30 11.89
C ASP A 177 -13.46 20.30 10.37
N PRO A 178 -14.10 19.23 9.84
CA PRO A 178 -14.44 19.17 8.42
C PRO A 178 -15.39 20.29 8.00
N GLN A 179 -15.11 20.95 6.88
CA GLN A 179 -15.87 22.09 6.40
C GLN A 179 -17.00 21.68 5.44
N GLU A 180 -16.83 20.55 4.76
CA GLU A 180 -17.81 20.08 3.78
C GLU A 180 -18.87 19.17 4.44
N GLU A 181 -20.14 19.43 4.16
CA GLU A 181 -21.27 18.70 4.75
C GLU A 181 -21.19 17.18 4.45
N CYS A 182 -20.75 16.83 3.25
CA CYS A 182 -20.58 15.42 2.85
C CYS A 182 -19.53 14.71 3.72
N THR A 183 -18.40 15.38 4.02
CA THR A 183 -17.35 14.87 4.92
C THR A 183 -17.89 14.69 6.35
N GLN A 184 -18.62 15.68 6.86
CA GLN A 184 -19.23 15.65 8.21
C GLN A 184 -20.22 14.49 8.36
N GLN A 185 -21.08 14.27 7.36
CA GLN A 185 -22.05 13.17 7.36
C GLN A 185 -21.35 11.82 7.34
N PHE A 186 -20.34 11.65 6.50
CA PHE A 186 -19.55 10.41 6.43
C PHE A 186 -18.87 10.09 7.77
N LEU A 187 -18.16 11.06 8.35
CA LEU A 187 -17.46 10.85 9.62
C LEU A 187 -18.42 10.57 10.78
N THR A 188 -19.58 11.17 10.77
CA THR A 188 -20.63 10.87 11.76
C THR A 188 -21.08 9.42 11.68
N GLN A 189 -21.33 8.91 10.46
CA GLN A 189 -21.72 7.51 10.26
C GLN A 189 -20.61 6.52 10.72
N VAL A 190 -19.35 6.81 10.40
CA VAL A 190 -18.22 5.98 10.81
C VAL A 190 -18.06 5.96 12.34
N ARG A 191 -18.20 7.11 13.01
CA ARG A 191 -18.13 7.20 14.48
C ARG A 191 -19.24 6.40 15.16
N PHE A 192 -20.44 6.37 14.61
CA PHE A 192 -21.54 5.54 15.13
C PHE A 192 -21.26 4.05 14.98
N GLN A 193 -20.62 3.61 13.91
CA GLN A 193 -20.28 2.19 13.71
C GLN A 193 -19.18 1.70 14.67
N LEU A 194 -18.29 2.57 15.11
CA LEU A 194 -17.20 2.25 16.05
C LEU A 194 -17.65 2.30 17.53
N ALA A 195 -18.84 2.85 17.83
CA ALA A 195 -19.36 3.00 19.19
C ALA A 195 -20.32 1.86 19.62
N VAL A 196 -20.59 0.89 18.74
CA VAL A 196 -21.44 -0.30 18.98
C VAL A 196 -20.56 -1.54 19.03
#